data_19455c8741981dac612790751f8484da
#
_entry.id   19455c8741981dac612790751f8484da
#
_cell.length_a   1.000
_cell.length_b   1.000
_cell.length_c   1.000
_cell.angle_alpha   90.00
_cell.angle_beta   90.00
_cell.angle_gamma   90.00
#
_symmetry.space_group_name_H-M   'P 1'
#
loop_
_entity.id
_entity.type
_entity.pdbx_description
1 polymer ?
#
loop_
_entity_poly.entity_id
_entity_poly.type
_entity_poly.pdbx_seq_one_letter_code
_entity_poly.pdbx_strand_id
1 'polypeptide(L)' 'MPPRNPSLRERALRFLAAREHSRTELKRKLAPHAESAEQLEALLEELVGKQQQSD' A
#
# COMPACT_ATOMS: atom_id res chain seq x y z
N MET A 1 -17.51 17.24 -10.70
CA MET A 1 -16.70 16.74 -9.63
C MET A 1 -15.22 16.71 -9.98
N PRO A 2 -14.44 17.40 -9.25
CA PRO A 2 -13.03 17.43 -9.61
C PRO A 2 -12.38 16.10 -9.39
N PRO A 3 -11.45 15.74 -10.22
CA PRO A 3 -10.72 14.50 -10.03
C PRO A 3 -9.87 14.60 -8.78
N ARG A 4 -9.77 13.51 -8.11
CA ARG A 4 -8.95 13.45 -6.93
C ARG A 4 -7.95 12.36 -7.08
N ASN A 5 -6.78 12.62 -6.57
CA ASN A 5 -5.77 11.58 -6.57
C ASN A 5 -6.20 10.47 -5.65
N PRO A 6 -5.98 9.24 -6.05
CA PRO A 6 -6.30 8.14 -5.16
C PRO A 6 -5.45 8.23 -3.90
N SER A 7 -6.03 7.81 -2.81
CA SER A 7 -5.28 7.76 -1.58
C SER A 7 -4.19 6.69 -1.68
N LEU A 8 -3.27 6.74 -0.74
CA LEU A 8 -2.21 5.75 -0.73
C LEU A 8 -2.81 4.35 -0.61
N ARG A 9 -3.84 4.22 0.20
CA ARG A 9 -4.49 2.94 0.37
C ARG A 9 -5.10 2.44 -0.93
N GLU A 10 -5.73 3.33 -1.66
CA GLU A 10 -6.33 2.95 -2.93
C GLU A 10 -5.28 2.51 -3.93
N ARG A 11 -4.15 3.19 -3.93
CA ARG A 11 -3.08 2.78 -4.83
C ARG A 11 -2.58 1.39 -4.47
N ALA A 12 -2.43 1.14 -3.19
CA ALA A 12 -1.96 -0.17 -2.74
C ALA A 12 -2.94 -1.25 -3.13
N LEU A 13 -4.23 -0.99 -2.95
CA LEU A 13 -5.22 -1.97 -3.30
C LEU A 13 -5.23 -2.27 -4.79
N ARG A 14 -4.98 -1.26 -5.59
CA ARG A 14 -4.91 -1.48 -7.03
C ARG A 14 -3.74 -2.36 -7.40
N PHE A 15 -2.60 -2.13 -6.77
CA PHE A 15 -1.46 -3.00 -7.04
C PHE A 15 -1.77 -4.44 -6.66
N LEU A 16 -2.39 -4.61 -5.51
CA LEU A 16 -2.70 -5.96 -5.04
C LEU A 16 -3.74 -6.62 -5.93
N ALA A 17 -4.67 -5.84 -6.44
CA ALA A 17 -5.68 -6.40 -7.32
C ALA A 17 -5.08 -6.80 -8.66
N ALA A 18 -4.06 -6.10 -9.11
CA ALA A 18 -3.47 -6.40 -10.39
C ALA A 18 -2.67 -7.70 -10.33
N ARG A 19 -1.96 -7.90 -9.25
CA ARG A 19 -1.22 -9.13 -9.05
C ARG A 19 -0.68 -9.12 -7.64
N GLU A 20 -0.14 -10.23 -7.23
CA GLU A 20 0.42 -10.30 -5.89
C GLU A 20 1.69 -9.49 -5.80
N HIS A 21 1.80 -8.76 -4.70
CA HIS A 21 2.97 -7.95 -4.43
C HIS A 21 3.47 -8.31 -3.05
N SER A 22 4.78 -8.38 -2.91
CA SER A 22 5.36 -8.55 -1.59
C SER A 22 5.34 -7.20 -0.88
N ARG A 23 5.57 -7.25 0.44
CA ARG A 23 5.63 -6.03 1.21
C ARG A 23 6.71 -5.10 0.67
N THR A 24 7.86 -5.64 0.36
CA THR A 24 8.96 -4.84 -0.15
C THR A 24 8.59 -4.19 -1.48
N GLU A 25 7.92 -4.94 -2.33
CA GLU A 25 7.53 -4.41 -3.61
C GLU A 25 6.53 -3.28 -3.46
N LEU A 26 5.53 -3.48 -2.61
CA LEU A 26 4.55 -2.44 -2.37
C LEU A 26 5.19 -1.19 -1.79
N LYS A 27 6.09 -1.39 -0.85
CA LYS A 27 6.78 -0.27 -0.24
C LYS A 27 7.52 0.54 -1.28
N ARG A 28 8.22 -0.14 -2.16
CA ARG A 28 8.99 0.55 -3.19
C ARG A 28 8.08 1.33 -4.13
N LYS A 29 6.96 0.74 -4.51
CA LYS A 29 6.07 1.39 -5.46
C LYS A 29 5.29 2.53 -4.81
N LEU A 30 4.97 2.41 -3.55
CA LEU A 30 4.17 3.41 -2.88
C LEU A 30 4.98 4.53 -2.26
N ALA A 31 6.26 4.29 -2.04
CA ALA A 31 7.08 5.30 -1.36
C ALA A 31 6.99 6.67 -1.99
N PRO A 32 7.05 6.83 -3.31
CA PRO A 32 6.96 8.16 -3.90
C PRO A 32 5.63 8.84 -3.66
N HIS A 33 4.60 8.08 -3.33
CA HIS A 33 3.27 8.64 -3.12
C HIS A 33 2.94 8.82 -1.65
N ALA A 34 3.76 8.30 -0.77
CA ALA A 34 3.48 8.39 0.65
C ALA A 34 3.93 9.74 1.19
N GLU A 35 3.18 10.25 2.16
CA GLU A 35 3.55 11.51 2.77
C GLU A 35 4.67 11.36 3.77
N SER A 36 4.76 10.21 4.38
CA SER A 36 5.81 9.95 5.34
C SER A 36 6.08 8.47 5.39
N ALA A 37 7.22 8.13 5.94
CA ALA A 37 7.56 6.73 6.10
C ALA A 37 6.61 6.04 7.06
N GLU A 38 6.16 6.78 8.07
CA GLU A 38 5.25 6.20 9.04
C GLU A 38 3.93 5.84 8.40
N GLN A 39 3.44 6.72 7.54
CA GLN A 39 2.19 6.44 6.86
C GLN A 39 2.32 5.18 6.01
N LEU A 40 3.41 5.07 5.30
CA LEU A 40 3.63 3.94 4.43
C LEU A 40 3.73 2.64 5.24
N GLU A 41 4.48 2.67 6.31
CA GLU A 41 4.65 1.48 7.12
C GLU A 41 3.33 1.04 7.76
N ALA A 42 2.56 2.01 8.22
CA ALA A 42 1.28 1.68 8.83
C ALA A 42 0.36 1.01 7.81
N LEU A 43 0.35 1.54 6.61
CA LEU A 43 -0.50 0.97 5.57
C LEU A 43 -0.05 -0.44 5.21
N LEU A 44 1.24 -0.64 5.09
CA LEU A 44 1.75 -1.96 4.77
C LEU A 44 1.41 -2.97 5.85
N GLU A 45 1.49 -2.54 7.10
CA GLU A 45 1.10 -3.41 8.19
C GLU A 45 -0.37 -3.79 8.07
N GLU A 46 -1.17 -2.85 7.71
CA GLU A 46 -2.59 -3.09 7.63
C GLU A 46 -2.93 -4.04 6.50
N LEU A 47 -2.30 -3.88 5.36
CA LEU A 47 -2.70 -4.63 4.18
C LEU A 47 -1.93 -5.93 4.03
N VAL A 48 -0.66 -5.91 4.36
CA VAL A 48 0.19 -7.08 4.14
C VAL A 48 0.48 -7.80 5.42
N GLY A 49 0.75 -7.05 6.47
CA GLY A 49 1.10 -7.66 7.73
C GLY A 49 0.03 -8.55 8.27
N LYS A 50 -1.22 -8.15 8.11
CA LYS A 50 -2.30 -8.95 8.63
C LYS A 50 -2.37 -10.32 8.00
N GLN A 51 -2.07 -10.36 6.73
CA GLN A 51 -2.14 -11.63 6.04
C GLN A 51 -1.05 -12.56 6.48
N GLN A 52 0.06 -12.02 6.88
CA GLN A 52 1.15 -12.85 7.28
C GLN A 52 1.02 -13.37 8.66
N GLN A 53 0.11 -12.82 9.41
CA GLN A 53 -0.07 -13.29 10.75
C GLN A 53 -0.75 -14.61 10.84
N SER A 54 -1.24 -15.06 9.79
CA SER A 54 -2.11 -16.19 9.87
C SER A 54 -1.38 -17.46 10.19
N ASP A 55 -0.16 -17.48 10.30
CA ASP A 55 0.47 -18.72 10.58
C ASP A 55 0.37 -19.18 11.96
#